data_8f4134b13aaffa050fa4d5dcb3b9c3f2
#
_entry.id   8f4134b13aaffa050fa4d5dcb3b9c3f2
#
_cell.length_a   1.000
_cell.length_b   1.000
_cell.length_c   1.000
_cell.angle_alpha   90.00
_cell.angle_beta   90.00
_cell.angle_gamma   90.00
#
_symmetry.space_group_name_H-M   'P 1'
#
loop_
_entity.id
_entity.type
_entity.pdbx_description
1 polymer ?
#
loop_
_entity_poly.entity_id
_entity_poly.type
_entity_poly.pdbx_seq_one_letter_code
_entity_poly.pdbx_strand_id
1 'polypeptide(L)'
;MIWISWLAVLVLQQALQAATAPVTYKVRLETTKGSIVIAVHRGWAPNGADRFRELVEGAYYDDAPIFRIRKGTWAQFGIAADPKVAQAWRTKTIPDDPYVGVSNKRGTVAFAFKDPNGRTTQVFINLKDNSETHDLSLQRPDTAPFVAFGEVVEGMSVADAWYAEYGDNAGGGIRGGKQDPVFQGGNAYLKANFPLLDYIKSARIER
;
A
#
# COMPACT_ATOMS: atom_id res chain seq x y z
N MET A 1 -11.42 18.34 -42.25
CA MET A 1 -11.02 17.09 -41.55
C MET A 1 -10.45 17.50 -40.22
N ILE A 2 -11.18 17.24 -39.12
CA ILE A 2 -10.73 17.60 -37.77
C ILE A 2 -9.96 16.42 -37.23
N TRP A 3 -8.66 16.54 -37.09
CA TRP A 3 -7.81 15.55 -36.43
C TRP A 3 -7.99 15.69 -34.91
N ILE A 4 -8.91 14.94 -34.35
CA ILE A 4 -8.96 14.77 -32.88
C ILE A 4 -7.78 13.87 -32.56
N SER A 5 -6.77 14.39 -31.84
CA SER A 5 -5.60 13.62 -31.50
C SER A 5 -5.98 12.49 -30.53
N TRP A 6 -5.47 11.27 -30.78
CA TRP A 6 -5.66 10.09 -29.93
C TRP A 6 -5.29 10.36 -28.46
N LEU A 7 -4.38 11.30 -28.20
CA LEU A 7 -4.03 11.78 -26.87
C LEU A 7 -5.21 12.43 -26.13
N ALA A 8 -6.01 13.23 -26.83
CA ALA A 8 -7.17 13.90 -26.21
C ALA A 8 -8.25 12.88 -25.83
N VAL A 9 -8.43 11.83 -26.61
CA VAL A 9 -9.39 10.74 -26.33
C VAL A 9 -8.93 9.91 -25.13
N LEU A 10 -7.64 9.60 -25.02
CA LEU A 10 -7.08 8.86 -23.87
C LEU A 10 -7.22 9.65 -22.56
N VAL A 11 -6.93 10.94 -22.58
CA VAL A 11 -7.07 11.83 -21.40
C VAL A 11 -8.52 11.94 -20.98
N LEU A 12 -9.45 12.02 -21.94
CA LEU A 12 -10.88 12.09 -21.67
C LEU A 12 -11.40 10.76 -21.08
N GLN A 13 -10.92 9.63 -21.57
CA GLN A 13 -11.28 8.31 -21.01
C GLN A 13 -10.76 8.11 -19.59
N GLN A 14 -9.54 8.56 -19.29
CA GLN A 14 -8.98 8.49 -17.94
C GLN A 14 -9.73 9.42 -16.96
N ALA A 15 -10.10 10.62 -17.41
CA ALA A 15 -10.91 11.55 -16.62
C ALA A 15 -12.33 11.01 -16.36
N LEU A 16 -12.93 10.32 -17.34
CA LEU A 16 -14.25 9.71 -17.21
C LEU A 16 -14.23 8.51 -16.26
N GLN A 17 -13.16 7.68 -16.28
CA GLN A 17 -12.97 6.57 -15.35
C GLN A 17 -12.73 7.06 -13.91
N ALA A 18 -11.97 8.13 -13.72
CA ALA A 18 -11.77 8.75 -12.41
C ALA A 18 -13.08 9.32 -11.84
N ALA A 19 -13.94 9.89 -12.70
CA ALA A 19 -15.25 10.41 -12.29
C ALA A 19 -16.25 9.31 -11.90
N THR A 20 -16.08 8.07 -12.35
CA THR A 20 -16.96 6.94 -12.06
C THR A 20 -16.44 6.03 -10.92
N ALA A 21 -15.25 6.27 -10.40
CA ALA A 21 -14.74 5.50 -9.28
C ALA A 21 -15.61 5.73 -8.03
N PRO A 22 -16.00 4.66 -7.30
CA PRO A 22 -16.82 4.81 -6.10
C PRO A 22 -16.08 5.63 -5.04
N VAL A 23 -16.81 6.49 -4.34
CA VAL A 23 -16.27 7.36 -3.27
C VAL A 23 -15.71 6.51 -2.12
N THR A 24 -16.33 5.36 -1.87
CA THR A 24 -15.88 4.36 -0.88
C THR A 24 -16.08 2.97 -1.45
N TYR A 25 -15.12 2.08 -1.22
CA TYR A 25 -15.23 0.66 -1.56
C TYR A 25 -14.48 -0.17 -0.51
N LYS A 26 -14.77 -1.46 -0.44
CA LYS A 26 -14.09 -2.38 0.48
C LYS A 26 -13.19 -3.34 -0.28
N VAL A 27 -12.07 -3.66 0.33
CA VAL A 27 -11.13 -4.68 -0.15
C VAL A 27 -10.93 -5.73 0.92
N ARG A 28 -11.20 -6.97 0.57
CA ARG A 28 -10.87 -8.14 1.41
C ARG A 28 -9.48 -8.65 1.04
N LEU A 29 -8.63 -8.77 2.05
CA LEU A 29 -7.34 -9.45 1.96
C LEU A 29 -7.46 -10.79 2.67
N GLU A 30 -7.34 -11.88 1.93
CA GLU A 30 -7.17 -13.21 2.50
C GLU A 30 -5.70 -13.43 2.84
N THR A 31 -5.38 -13.65 4.09
CA THR A 31 -3.98 -13.82 4.52
C THR A 31 -3.72 -15.21 5.10
N THR A 32 -2.46 -15.50 5.42
CA THR A 32 -2.06 -16.75 6.08
C THR A 32 -2.63 -16.89 7.50
N LYS A 33 -3.02 -15.78 8.15
CA LYS A 33 -3.59 -15.77 9.52
C LYS A 33 -5.10 -15.53 9.56
N GLY A 34 -5.74 -15.33 8.41
CA GLY A 34 -7.16 -15.01 8.31
C GLY A 34 -7.40 -13.80 7.41
N SER A 35 -8.65 -13.36 7.37
CA SER A 35 -9.07 -12.27 6.49
C SER A 35 -9.08 -10.94 7.23
N ILE A 36 -8.75 -9.86 6.51
CA ILE A 36 -9.00 -8.48 6.92
C ILE A 36 -9.80 -7.76 5.84
N VAL A 37 -10.61 -6.79 6.23
CA VAL A 37 -11.36 -5.93 5.31
C VAL A 37 -10.93 -4.49 5.50
N ILE A 38 -10.51 -3.85 4.41
CA ILE A 38 -10.12 -2.45 4.36
C ILE A 38 -11.25 -1.67 3.67
N ALA A 39 -11.85 -0.70 4.37
CA ALA A 39 -12.67 0.33 3.76
C ALA A 39 -11.75 1.41 3.18
N VAL A 40 -11.88 1.66 1.88
CA VAL A 40 -11.09 2.65 1.15
C VAL A 40 -11.94 3.89 0.90
N HIS A 41 -11.43 5.06 1.26
CA HIS A 41 -12.11 6.34 1.19
C HIS A 41 -11.40 7.26 0.19
N ARG A 42 -11.92 7.33 -1.02
CA ARG A 42 -11.35 8.18 -2.08
C ARG A 42 -11.30 9.66 -1.68
N GLY A 43 -12.24 10.12 -0.84
CA GLY A 43 -12.25 11.49 -0.30
C GLY A 43 -11.09 11.81 0.66
N TRP A 44 -10.40 10.79 1.22
CA TRP A 44 -9.25 11.02 2.09
C TRP A 44 -7.96 11.21 1.28
N ALA A 45 -7.77 10.40 0.22
CA ALA A 45 -6.59 10.38 -0.62
C ALA A 45 -6.94 9.83 -2.00
N PRO A 46 -7.44 10.64 -2.95
CA PRO A 46 -7.93 10.16 -4.24
C PRO A 46 -6.88 9.40 -5.06
N ASN A 47 -5.65 9.91 -5.14
CA ASN A 47 -4.58 9.26 -5.89
C ASN A 47 -4.18 7.91 -5.24
N GLY A 48 -4.09 7.88 -3.91
CA GLY A 48 -3.80 6.66 -3.15
C GLY A 48 -4.91 5.62 -3.30
N ALA A 49 -6.17 6.03 -3.15
CA ALA A 49 -7.32 5.14 -3.29
C ALA A 49 -7.42 4.54 -4.71
N ASP A 50 -7.25 5.37 -5.75
CA ASP A 50 -7.30 4.92 -7.14
C ASP A 50 -6.14 3.97 -7.45
N ARG A 51 -4.91 4.26 -6.98
CA ARG A 51 -3.75 3.36 -7.11
C ARG A 51 -3.97 2.03 -6.37
N PHE A 52 -4.50 2.05 -5.16
CA PHE A 52 -4.77 0.81 -4.41
C PHE A 52 -5.80 -0.05 -5.13
N ARG A 53 -6.84 0.57 -5.70
CA ARG A 53 -7.83 -0.11 -6.53
C ARG A 53 -7.20 -0.76 -7.77
N GLU A 54 -6.38 -0.01 -8.52
CA GLU A 54 -5.67 -0.50 -9.70
C GLU A 54 -4.84 -1.75 -9.38
N LEU A 55 -4.10 -1.72 -8.26
CA LEU A 55 -3.28 -2.84 -7.81
C LEU A 55 -4.11 -4.06 -7.40
N VAL A 56 -5.23 -3.85 -6.72
CA VAL A 56 -6.16 -4.93 -6.31
C VAL A 56 -6.85 -5.56 -7.52
N GLU A 57 -7.37 -4.74 -8.45
CA GLU A 57 -8.00 -5.22 -9.68
C GLU A 57 -7.01 -5.96 -10.59
N GLY A 58 -5.74 -5.53 -10.60
CA GLY A 58 -4.64 -6.20 -11.29
C GLY A 58 -4.04 -7.41 -10.55
N ALA A 59 -4.64 -7.87 -9.44
CA ALA A 59 -4.14 -8.97 -8.60
C ALA A 59 -2.66 -8.79 -8.16
N TYR A 60 -2.18 -7.55 -8.07
CA TYR A 60 -0.79 -7.22 -7.72
C TYR A 60 -0.39 -7.74 -6.33
N TYR A 61 -1.34 -7.75 -5.37
CA TYR A 61 -1.09 -8.18 -4.00
C TYR A 61 -1.29 -9.68 -3.79
N ASP A 62 -1.64 -10.47 -4.81
CA ASP A 62 -1.77 -11.91 -4.68
C ASP A 62 -0.40 -12.54 -4.36
N ASP A 63 -0.37 -13.39 -3.36
CA ASP A 63 0.84 -13.99 -2.77
C ASP A 63 1.88 -12.96 -2.27
N ALA A 64 1.51 -11.69 -2.10
CA ALA A 64 2.43 -10.66 -1.64
C ALA A 64 2.85 -10.88 -0.18
N PRO A 65 4.15 -10.77 0.14
CA PRO A 65 4.65 -10.93 1.50
C PRO A 65 4.30 -9.73 2.39
N ILE A 66 4.01 -10.00 3.66
CA ILE A 66 3.98 -8.99 4.71
C ILE A 66 5.40 -8.92 5.28
N PHE A 67 6.28 -8.24 4.56
CA PHE A 67 7.74 -8.39 4.70
C PHE A 67 8.36 -7.57 5.83
N ARG A 68 7.62 -6.60 6.40
CA ARG A 68 8.15 -5.73 7.43
C ARG A 68 7.08 -5.41 8.47
N ILE A 69 7.31 -5.86 9.71
CA ILE A 69 6.42 -5.54 10.82
C ILE A 69 7.24 -4.95 11.96
N ARG A 70 6.93 -3.73 12.35
CA ARG A 70 7.34 -3.19 13.64
C ARG A 70 6.26 -3.52 14.66
N LYS A 71 6.55 -4.50 15.49
CA LYS A 71 5.61 -5.08 16.46
C LYS A 71 4.86 -4.00 17.23
N GLY A 72 3.53 -4.07 17.20
CA GLY A 72 2.65 -3.10 17.85
C GLY A 72 2.70 -1.67 17.27
N THR A 73 3.36 -1.44 16.13
CA THR A 73 3.47 -0.11 15.54
C THR A 73 2.86 -0.05 14.14
N TRP A 74 3.37 -0.83 13.19
CA TRP A 74 2.79 -0.97 11.83
C TRP A 74 3.21 -2.28 11.17
N ALA A 75 2.42 -2.69 10.16
CA ALA A 75 2.74 -3.80 9.28
C ALA A 75 2.74 -3.32 7.83
N GLN A 76 3.79 -3.62 7.06
CA GLN A 76 4.02 -3.15 5.70
C GLN A 76 4.08 -4.31 4.71
N PHE A 77 3.41 -4.13 3.56
CA PHE A 77 3.40 -5.05 2.42
C PHE A 77 3.41 -4.26 1.09
N GLY A 78 3.34 -4.97 -0.04
CA GLY A 78 3.18 -4.33 -1.35
C GLY A 78 4.44 -4.34 -2.23
N ILE A 79 5.32 -5.31 -2.02
CA ILE A 79 6.26 -5.78 -3.02
C ILE A 79 5.64 -7.06 -3.58
N ALA A 80 5.42 -7.14 -4.90
CA ALA A 80 4.77 -8.29 -5.51
C ALA A 80 5.58 -9.58 -5.34
N ALA A 81 4.89 -10.72 -5.33
CA ALA A 81 5.48 -12.05 -5.21
C ALA A 81 6.48 -12.37 -6.33
N ASP A 82 6.13 -11.98 -7.56
CA ASP A 82 6.97 -12.13 -8.76
C ASP A 82 7.92 -10.93 -8.89
N PRO A 83 9.25 -11.16 -8.93
CA PRO A 83 10.24 -10.11 -9.11
C PRO A 83 10.05 -9.28 -10.38
N LYS A 84 9.62 -9.86 -11.47
CA LYS A 84 9.39 -9.14 -12.74
C LYS A 84 8.25 -8.13 -12.58
N VAL A 85 7.17 -8.54 -11.93
CA VAL A 85 6.04 -7.65 -11.62
C VAL A 85 6.49 -6.56 -10.64
N ALA A 86 7.18 -6.94 -9.56
CA ALA A 86 7.69 -6.00 -8.57
C ALA A 86 8.59 -4.91 -9.21
N GLN A 87 9.54 -5.32 -10.07
CA GLN A 87 10.42 -4.38 -10.78
C GLN A 87 9.65 -3.47 -11.75
N ALA A 88 8.69 -4.00 -12.50
CA ALA A 88 7.90 -3.22 -13.46
C ALA A 88 7.06 -2.11 -12.78
N TRP A 89 6.70 -2.29 -11.50
CA TRP A 89 5.93 -1.32 -10.73
C TRP A 89 6.79 -0.40 -9.85
N ARG A 90 8.07 -0.73 -9.67
CA ARG A 90 8.97 -0.01 -8.73
C ARG A 90 9.10 1.49 -8.99
N THR A 91 8.94 1.90 -10.24
CA THR A 91 9.10 3.29 -10.69
C THR A 91 7.78 3.97 -11.08
N LYS A 92 6.66 3.25 -11.01
CA LYS A 92 5.34 3.81 -11.35
C LYS A 92 4.80 4.62 -10.19
N THR A 93 5.28 5.83 -10.04
CA THR A 93 4.87 6.74 -8.96
C THR A 93 3.51 7.38 -9.19
N ILE A 94 2.91 7.89 -8.11
CA ILE A 94 1.71 8.74 -8.14
C ILE A 94 1.97 10.06 -7.42
N PRO A 95 1.28 11.16 -7.82
CA PRO A 95 1.33 12.43 -7.10
C PRO A 95 0.87 12.28 -5.65
N ASP A 96 1.43 13.07 -4.75
CA ASP A 96 0.97 13.09 -3.37
C ASP A 96 -0.44 13.63 -3.25
N ASP A 97 -1.21 13.05 -2.34
CA ASP A 97 -2.53 13.56 -1.99
C ASP A 97 -2.42 14.68 -0.95
N PRO A 98 -3.33 15.66 -0.97
CA PRO A 98 -3.40 16.66 0.09
C PRO A 98 -3.81 16.00 1.41
N TYR A 99 -3.20 16.45 2.51
CA TYR A 99 -3.59 16.01 3.86
C TYR A 99 -4.91 16.68 4.26
N VAL A 100 -5.96 15.90 4.43
CA VAL A 100 -7.31 16.38 4.77
C VAL A 100 -7.67 16.21 6.25
N GLY A 101 -6.67 16.02 7.12
CA GLY A 101 -6.88 15.93 8.57
C GLY A 101 -7.20 14.52 9.09
N VAL A 102 -7.09 13.49 8.27
CA VAL A 102 -7.26 12.10 8.72
C VAL A 102 -5.96 11.60 9.36
N SER A 103 -5.99 11.44 10.67
CA SER A 103 -4.82 11.00 11.44
C SER A 103 -4.49 9.54 11.26
N ASN A 104 -3.20 9.21 11.34
CA ASN A 104 -2.65 7.85 11.29
C ASN A 104 -2.90 7.07 12.60
N LYS A 105 -4.17 6.87 12.93
CA LYS A 105 -4.60 6.08 14.10
C LYS A 105 -4.55 4.58 13.82
N ARG A 106 -4.69 3.77 14.87
CA ARG A 106 -4.79 2.33 14.73
C ARG A 106 -5.85 1.93 13.72
N GLY A 107 -5.48 1.03 12.80
CA GLY A 107 -6.31 0.53 11.71
C GLY A 107 -6.20 1.33 10.41
N THR A 108 -5.74 2.58 10.42
CA THR A 108 -5.59 3.34 9.18
C THR A 108 -4.50 2.78 8.27
N VAL A 109 -4.69 2.94 6.96
CA VAL A 109 -3.85 2.41 5.90
C VAL A 109 -3.33 3.55 5.03
N ALA A 110 -2.02 3.60 4.82
CA ALA A 110 -1.37 4.62 4.01
C ALA A 110 -0.26 4.03 3.13
N PHE A 111 0.11 4.76 2.06
CA PHE A 111 1.27 4.37 1.25
C PHE A 111 2.58 4.73 1.93
N ALA A 112 3.55 3.80 1.88
CA ALA A 112 4.93 4.07 2.22
C ALA A 112 5.63 4.79 1.06
N PHE A 113 6.45 5.80 1.36
CA PHE A 113 7.25 6.53 0.38
C PHE A 113 8.57 7.01 0.99
N LYS A 114 9.52 7.36 0.13
CA LYS A 114 10.81 7.95 0.52
C LYS A 114 10.82 9.45 0.20
N ASP A 115 10.53 9.78 -1.04
CA ASP A 115 10.60 11.13 -1.58
C ASP A 115 9.20 11.66 -1.94
N PRO A 116 8.98 12.98 -2.02
CA PRO A 116 7.71 13.55 -2.50
C PRO A 116 7.32 12.96 -3.86
N ASN A 117 6.03 12.68 -4.05
CA ASN A 117 5.47 12.01 -5.23
C ASN A 117 6.11 10.63 -5.52
N GLY A 118 6.68 9.99 -4.47
CA GLY A 118 7.41 8.72 -4.59
C GLY A 118 6.60 7.48 -4.22
N ARG A 119 5.28 7.61 -4.00
CA ARG A 119 4.38 6.49 -3.68
C ARG A 119 4.21 5.60 -4.91
N THR A 120 4.38 4.27 -4.75
CA THR A 120 4.22 3.30 -5.84
C THR A 120 3.19 2.23 -5.50
N THR A 121 3.60 1.19 -4.76
CA THR A 121 2.79 0.00 -4.48
C THR A 121 2.77 -0.42 -3.01
N GLN A 122 3.75 0.06 -2.21
CA GLN A 122 3.89 -0.37 -0.83
C GLN A 122 2.96 0.40 0.09
N VAL A 123 2.23 -0.33 0.92
CA VAL A 123 1.30 0.23 1.90
C VAL A 123 1.61 -0.34 3.29
N PHE A 124 1.18 0.37 4.32
CA PHE A 124 1.25 -0.12 5.69
C PHE A 124 -0.07 0.11 6.43
N ILE A 125 -0.32 -0.77 7.40
CA ILE A 125 -1.43 -0.68 8.35
C ILE A 125 -0.87 -0.22 9.68
N ASN A 126 -1.44 0.82 10.27
CA ASN A 126 -1.10 1.28 11.61
C ASN A 126 -1.64 0.30 12.67
N LEU A 127 -0.77 -0.29 13.49
CA LEU A 127 -1.15 -1.20 14.58
C LEU A 127 -1.39 -0.48 15.90
N LYS A 128 -1.06 0.81 15.98
CA LYS A 128 -1.36 1.72 17.09
C LYS A 128 -1.67 3.12 16.56
N ASP A 129 -1.90 4.07 17.46
CA ASP A 129 -1.90 5.49 17.10
C ASP A 129 -0.47 5.94 16.80
N ASN A 130 -0.22 6.32 15.54
CA ASN A 130 1.06 6.82 15.06
C ASN A 130 0.97 8.30 14.62
N SER A 131 -0.08 9.02 15.00
CA SER A 131 -0.32 10.41 14.57
C SER A 131 0.88 11.33 14.81
N GLU A 132 1.54 11.22 15.96
CA GLU A 132 2.70 12.04 16.29
C GLU A 132 3.88 11.91 15.31
N THR A 133 4.00 10.76 14.63
CA THR A 133 5.15 10.46 13.75
C THR A 133 4.79 10.39 12.28
N HIS A 134 3.51 10.23 11.94
CA HIS A 134 3.05 9.95 10.57
C HIS A 134 2.20 11.06 9.98
N ASP A 135 1.56 11.88 10.82
CA ASP A 135 0.83 13.05 10.37
C ASP A 135 1.82 14.21 10.09
N LEU A 136 1.37 15.43 10.11
CA LEU A 136 2.24 16.62 10.01
C LEU A 136 3.15 16.67 11.24
N SER A 137 4.31 16.03 11.17
CA SER A 137 5.25 15.94 12.28
C SER A 137 6.17 17.15 12.29
N LEU A 138 6.19 17.87 13.43
CA LEU A 138 7.21 18.89 13.73
C LEU A 138 8.64 18.34 13.71
N GLN A 139 8.81 17.01 13.83
CA GLN A 139 10.13 16.36 13.83
C GLN A 139 10.70 16.13 12.42
N ARG A 140 9.89 16.30 11.37
CA ARG A 140 10.31 16.15 9.97
C ARG A 140 9.60 17.18 9.09
N PRO A 141 9.93 18.46 9.23
CA PRO A 141 9.26 19.55 8.52
C PRO A 141 9.36 19.41 6.98
N ASP A 142 10.39 18.71 6.49
CA ASP A 142 10.66 18.54 5.05
C ASP A 142 10.01 17.27 4.47
N THR A 143 9.24 16.51 5.26
CA THR A 143 8.59 15.29 4.81
C THR A 143 7.08 15.46 4.77
N ALA A 144 6.47 15.15 3.62
CA ALA A 144 5.02 15.05 3.51
C ALA A 144 4.45 14.03 4.52
N PRO A 145 3.24 14.25 5.06
CA PRO A 145 2.56 13.30 5.92
C PRO A 145 2.28 12.00 5.18
N PHE A 146 2.15 10.89 5.91
CA PHE A 146 1.56 9.68 5.35
C PHE A 146 0.05 9.85 5.30
N VAL A 147 -0.48 10.17 4.12
CA VAL A 147 -1.91 10.42 3.96
C VAL A 147 -2.64 9.08 3.92
N ALA A 148 -3.51 8.85 4.92
CA ALA A 148 -4.34 7.66 4.97
C ALA A 148 -5.37 7.68 3.83
N PHE A 149 -5.56 6.55 3.16
CA PHE A 149 -6.57 6.37 2.11
C PHE A 149 -7.67 5.38 2.51
N GLY A 150 -7.51 4.69 3.63
CA GLY A 150 -8.47 3.70 4.11
C GLY A 150 -8.21 3.29 5.54
N GLU A 151 -9.06 2.40 6.03
CA GLU A 151 -8.98 1.83 7.37
C GLU A 151 -9.43 0.37 7.40
N VAL A 152 -8.84 -0.43 8.27
CA VAL A 152 -9.27 -1.80 8.55
C VAL A 152 -10.56 -1.76 9.35
N VAL A 153 -11.65 -2.25 8.77
CA VAL A 153 -12.98 -2.31 9.41
C VAL A 153 -13.30 -3.68 9.97
N GLU A 154 -12.61 -4.73 9.51
CA GLU A 154 -12.74 -6.10 10.02
C GLU A 154 -11.36 -6.75 10.10
N GLY A 155 -11.12 -7.56 11.12
CA GLY A 155 -9.94 -8.42 11.21
C GLY A 155 -8.67 -7.76 11.73
N MET A 156 -8.72 -6.64 12.50
CA MET A 156 -7.52 -6.03 13.09
C MET A 156 -6.70 -7.00 13.96
N SER A 157 -7.34 -7.94 14.63
CA SER A 157 -6.65 -8.99 15.40
C SER A 157 -5.82 -9.94 14.51
N VAL A 158 -6.20 -10.12 13.25
CA VAL A 158 -5.42 -10.87 12.26
C VAL A 158 -4.13 -10.12 11.93
N ALA A 159 -4.20 -8.81 11.73
CA ALA A 159 -3.02 -7.98 11.50
C ALA A 159 -2.06 -7.97 12.70
N ASP A 160 -2.57 -7.99 13.92
CA ASP A 160 -1.76 -8.10 15.14
C ASP A 160 -1.05 -9.47 15.28
N ALA A 161 -1.63 -10.52 14.69
CA ALA A 161 -1.12 -11.89 14.77
C ALA A 161 -0.07 -12.24 13.71
N TRP A 162 0.23 -11.35 12.76
CA TRP A 162 1.29 -11.58 11.77
C TRP A 162 2.66 -11.66 12.41
N TYR A 163 3.52 -12.51 11.87
CA TYR A 163 4.85 -12.79 12.41
C TYR A 163 5.76 -11.56 12.35
N ALA A 164 6.06 -10.99 13.50
CA ALA A 164 6.75 -9.70 13.63
C ALA A 164 8.24 -9.80 14.00
N GLU A 165 8.75 -11.01 14.31
CA GLU A 165 10.09 -11.15 14.90
C GLU A 165 11.24 -10.89 13.90
N TYR A 166 10.95 -10.87 12.59
CA TYR A 166 11.94 -10.44 11.60
C TYR A 166 12.12 -8.91 11.55
N GLY A 167 11.15 -8.14 12.01
CA GLY A 167 11.22 -6.68 12.08
C GLY A 167 11.56 -6.04 10.72
N ASP A 168 12.70 -5.36 10.66
CA ASP A 168 13.25 -4.73 9.46
C ASP A 168 14.18 -5.65 8.65
N ASN A 169 14.41 -6.91 9.06
CA ASN A 169 15.42 -7.77 8.43
C ASN A 169 14.95 -8.38 7.11
N ALA A 170 13.67 -8.71 6.97
CA ALA A 170 13.12 -9.35 5.77
C ALA A 170 12.91 -8.39 4.57
N GLY A 171 13.22 -7.11 4.69
CA GLY A 171 13.06 -6.16 3.60
C GLY A 171 13.34 -4.71 4.00
N GLY A 172 13.26 -4.42 5.28
CA GLY A 172 13.47 -3.09 5.82
C GLY A 172 12.48 -2.05 5.31
N GLY A 173 12.66 -0.81 5.73
CA GLY A 173 11.89 0.31 5.22
C GLY A 173 12.40 0.78 3.85
N ILE A 174 11.52 1.37 3.08
CA ILE A 174 11.85 1.93 1.76
C ILE A 174 13.02 2.93 1.80
N ARG A 175 13.21 3.61 2.93
CA ARG A 175 14.33 4.54 3.18
C ARG A 175 15.62 3.83 3.59
N GLY A 176 15.54 2.60 4.04
CA GLY A 176 16.68 1.85 4.59
C GLY A 176 17.55 1.12 3.56
N GLY A 177 17.20 1.14 2.27
CA GLY A 177 17.98 0.55 1.19
C GLY A 177 18.09 -0.99 1.20
N LYS A 178 17.31 -1.69 2.04
CA LYS A 178 17.42 -3.14 2.22
C LYS A 178 16.40 -3.94 1.38
N GLN A 179 15.68 -3.32 0.47
CA GLN A 179 14.62 -3.97 -0.28
C GLN A 179 15.08 -4.62 -1.59
N ASP A 180 16.29 -4.32 -2.07
CA ASP A 180 16.78 -4.86 -3.34
C ASP A 180 16.75 -6.38 -3.43
N PRO A 181 17.16 -7.17 -2.41
CA PRO A 181 17.04 -8.62 -2.47
C PRO A 181 15.60 -9.12 -2.64
N VAL A 182 14.61 -8.41 -2.03
CA VAL A 182 13.18 -8.74 -2.17
C VAL A 182 12.71 -8.45 -3.59
N PHE A 183 13.07 -7.29 -4.14
CA PHE A 183 12.72 -6.93 -5.52
C PHE A 183 13.38 -7.83 -6.56
N GLN A 184 14.57 -8.37 -6.29
CA GLN A 184 15.31 -9.26 -7.20
C GLN A 184 14.90 -10.72 -7.07
N GLY A 185 14.65 -11.19 -5.86
CA GLY A 185 14.41 -12.59 -5.56
C GLY A 185 12.96 -12.94 -5.23
N GLY A 186 12.09 -11.95 -4.97
CA GLY A 186 10.67 -12.15 -4.67
C GLY A 186 10.40 -13.16 -3.55
N ASN A 187 9.31 -13.88 -3.69
CA ASN A 187 8.92 -14.90 -2.72
C ASN A 187 9.92 -16.05 -2.59
N ALA A 188 10.66 -16.38 -3.64
CA ALA A 188 11.68 -17.44 -3.55
C ALA A 188 12.78 -17.06 -2.56
N TYR A 189 13.28 -15.82 -2.63
CA TYR A 189 14.24 -15.28 -1.68
C TYR A 189 13.68 -15.24 -0.26
N LEU A 190 12.45 -14.71 -0.09
CA LEU A 190 11.86 -14.56 1.23
C LEU A 190 11.55 -15.90 1.90
N LYS A 191 11.02 -16.89 1.17
CA LYS A 191 10.75 -18.23 1.71
C LYS A 191 12.04 -18.96 2.13
N ALA A 192 13.14 -18.75 1.41
CA ALA A 192 14.43 -19.35 1.76
C ALA A 192 15.08 -18.71 2.99
N ASN A 193 14.96 -17.39 3.15
CA ASN A 193 15.68 -16.65 4.19
C ASN A 193 14.80 -16.25 5.39
N PHE A 194 13.46 -16.15 5.18
CA PHE A 194 12.48 -15.69 6.17
C PHE A 194 11.20 -16.54 6.12
N PRO A 195 11.30 -17.86 6.39
CA PRO A 195 10.22 -18.83 6.15
C PRO A 195 8.96 -18.63 7.00
N LEU A 196 9.05 -17.84 8.08
CA LEU A 196 7.90 -17.58 8.97
C LEU A 196 7.10 -16.32 8.61
N LEU A 197 7.44 -15.64 7.51
CA LEU A 197 6.65 -14.50 7.06
C LEU A 197 5.20 -14.90 6.75
N ASP A 198 4.29 -13.99 7.03
CA ASP A 198 2.91 -14.09 6.59
C ASP A 198 2.75 -13.48 5.19
N TYR A 199 1.70 -13.93 4.48
CA TYR A 199 1.43 -13.57 3.09
C TYR A 199 -0.04 -13.18 2.90
N ILE A 200 -0.29 -12.28 1.96
CA ILE A 200 -1.61 -12.01 1.40
C ILE A 200 -1.83 -13.05 0.30
N LYS A 201 -2.72 -14.01 0.51
CA LYS A 201 -3.08 -15.04 -0.48
C LYS A 201 -3.81 -14.43 -1.67
N SER A 202 -4.70 -13.48 -1.41
CA SER A 202 -5.41 -12.73 -2.44
C SER A 202 -5.95 -11.41 -1.90
N ALA A 203 -6.13 -10.43 -2.79
CA ALA A 203 -6.79 -9.16 -2.51
C ALA A 203 -7.93 -8.94 -3.52
N ARG A 204 -9.16 -8.69 -3.05
CA ARG A 204 -10.34 -8.52 -3.92
C ARG A 204 -11.24 -7.40 -3.42
N ILE A 205 -11.80 -6.64 -4.38
CA ILE A 205 -12.88 -5.68 -4.06
C ILE A 205 -14.13 -6.48 -3.69
N GLU A 206 -14.74 -6.14 -2.55
CA GLU A 206 -16.04 -6.68 -2.17
C GLU A 206 -17.15 -6.06 -3.04
N ARG A 207 -18.10 -6.88 -3.46
CA ARG A 207 -19.28 -6.48 -4.24
C ARG A 207 -20.44 -6.15 -3.33
#